data_eec455585f077db2d2aeb52ff595ca0a
#
_entry.id   eec455585f077db2d2aeb52ff595ca0a
#
_cell.length_a   1.000
_cell.length_b   1.000
_cell.length_c   1.000
_cell.angle_alpha   90.00
_cell.angle_beta   90.00
_cell.angle_gamma   90.00
#
_symmetry.space_group_name_H-M   'P 1'
#
loop_
_entity.id
_entity.type
_entity.pdbx_description
1 polymer ?
#
loop_
_entity_poly.entity_id
_entity_poly.type
_entity_poly.pdbx_seq_one_letter_code
_entity_poly.pdbx_strand_id
1 'polypeptide(L)'
;FQAQAAEARLAEGAGEVSLSMTSESGGLRVTKTYTLARGSYEVKVRHEIANVSGAPLSPTLYLQLARDSAEPADSSKFYSTYTGPVVYSDADKFQKVDWSSIGKGNASHTKTANDGWVAIIQHYFLSAWVPRPADAPREFYTRKVDADLYTVGIKQPLAAIAPG
;
A
#
# COMPACT_ATOMS: atom_id res chain seq x y z
N PHE A 1 -5.53 2.29 15.76
CA PHE A 1 -6.28 1.04 15.50
C PHE A 1 -6.20 0.13 16.72
N GLN A 2 -7.36 -0.47 17.08
CA GLN A 2 -7.46 -1.51 18.09
C GLN A 2 -7.72 -2.83 17.37
N ALA A 3 -6.88 -3.84 17.62
CA ALA A 3 -7.06 -5.17 17.07
C ALA A 3 -8.18 -5.91 17.81
N GLN A 4 -8.96 -6.68 17.08
CA GLN A 4 -10.03 -7.53 17.65
C GLN A 4 -9.45 -8.63 18.55
N ALA A 5 -8.23 -9.09 18.26
CA ALA A 5 -7.48 -10.07 19.06
C ALA A 5 -5.99 -9.73 19.03
N ALA A 6 -5.26 -10.14 20.05
CA ALA A 6 -3.79 -9.94 20.12
C ALA A 6 -3.05 -10.78 19.07
N GLU A 7 -3.61 -11.91 18.68
CA GLU A 7 -3.10 -12.80 17.64
C GLU A 7 -4.24 -13.51 16.92
N ALA A 8 -3.97 -13.92 15.68
CA ALA A 8 -4.83 -14.81 14.92
C ALA A 8 -3.99 -15.99 14.40
N ARG A 9 -4.42 -17.21 14.69
CA ARG A 9 -3.72 -18.44 14.30
C ARG A 9 -4.55 -19.21 13.29
N LEU A 10 -3.87 -19.68 12.25
CA LEU A 10 -4.49 -20.57 11.29
C LEU A 10 -4.72 -21.94 11.92
N ALA A 11 -5.98 -22.30 12.18
CA ALA A 11 -6.35 -23.57 12.75
C ALA A 11 -5.95 -24.74 11.85
N GLU A 12 -5.77 -25.94 12.43
CA GLU A 12 -5.55 -27.15 11.67
C GLU A 12 -6.74 -27.44 10.75
N GLY A 13 -6.47 -27.75 9.49
CA GLY A 13 -7.51 -27.96 8.47
C GLY A 13 -8.15 -26.68 7.92
N ALA A 14 -7.93 -25.51 8.52
CA ALA A 14 -8.47 -24.25 7.99
C ALA A 14 -7.69 -23.79 6.75
N GLY A 15 -8.40 -23.21 5.77
CA GLY A 15 -7.81 -22.67 4.55
C GLY A 15 -7.30 -21.25 4.69
N GLU A 16 -7.83 -20.46 5.63
CA GLU A 16 -7.47 -19.06 5.81
C GLU A 16 -7.62 -18.61 7.27
N VAL A 17 -6.96 -17.50 7.60
CA VAL A 17 -7.08 -16.80 8.87
C VAL A 17 -7.24 -15.31 8.62
N SER A 18 -8.07 -14.64 9.41
CA SER A 18 -8.28 -13.19 9.33
C SER A 18 -8.06 -12.51 10.67
N LEU A 19 -7.56 -11.27 10.59
CA LEU A 19 -7.45 -10.37 11.74
C LEU A 19 -8.05 -9.02 11.36
N SER A 20 -8.96 -8.53 12.18
CA SER A 20 -9.56 -7.21 12.01
C SER A 20 -9.05 -6.22 13.05
N MET A 21 -8.89 -4.97 12.64
CA MET A 21 -8.56 -3.84 13.53
C MET A 21 -9.43 -2.65 13.17
N THR A 22 -9.90 -1.95 14.19
CA THR A 22 -10.79 -0.80 14.04
C THR A 22 -10.16 0.45 14.64
N SER A 23 -10.39 1.58 14.00
CA SER A 23 -10.04 2.92 14.50
C SER A 23 -11.18 3.88 14.21
N GLU A 24 -11.37 4.82 15.11
CA GLU A 24 -12.36 5.90 14.94
C GLU A 24 -11.65 7.23 15.13
N SER A 25 -11.71 8.08 14.10
CA SER A 25 -11.08 9.41 14.13
C SER A 25 -11.69 10.28 13.04
N GLY A 26 -11.81 11.59 13.31
CA GLY A 26 -12.29 12.56 12.33
C GLY A 26 -13.72 12.30 11.82
N GLY A 27 -14.57 11.64 12.62
CA GLY A 27 -15.92 11.29 12.21
C GLY A 27 -16.01 10.04 11.31
N LEU A 28 -14.89 9.33 11.11
CA LEU A 28 -14.86 8.07 10.38
C LEU A 28 -14.50 6.92 11.32
N ARG A 29 -15.23 5.82 11.20
CA ARG A 29 -14.84 4.52 11.73
C ARG A 29 -14.29 3.68 10.59
N VAL A 30 -13.04 3.23 10.72
CA VAL A 30 -12.36 2.41 9.72
C VAL A 30 -12.06 1.05 10.31
N THR A 31 -12.58 -0.02 9.70
CA THR A 31 -12.22 -1.39 10.01
C THR A 31 -11.35 -1.94 8.88
N LYS A 32 -10.15 -2.41 9.22
CA LYS A 32 -9.23 -3.10 8.31
C LYS A 32 -9.22 -4.58 8.66
N THR A 33 -9.52 -5.41 7.67
CA THR A 33 -9.44 -6.87 7.81
C THR A 33 -8.33 -7.39 6.91
N TYR A 34 -7.37 -8.09 7.50
CA TYR A 34 -6.29 -8.79 6.82
C TYR A 34 -6.64 -10.27 6.78
N THR A 35 -6.60 -10.86 5.59
CA THR A 35 -6.85 -12.29 5.40
C THR A 35 -5.65 -12.93 4.70
N LEU A 36 -5.12 -13.98 5.31
CA LEU A 36 -4.04 -14.80 4.78
C LEU A 36 -4.56 -16.21 4.49
N ALA A 37 -4.33 -16.68 3.27
CA ALA A 37 -4.71 -18.01 2.85
C ALA A 37 -3.50 -18.97 2.90
N ARG A 38 -3.76 -20.23 3.27
CA ARG A 38 -2.71 -21.27 3.32
C ARG A 38 -2.07 -21.45 1.95
N GLY A 39 -0.75 -21.47 1.89
CA GLY A 39 0.01 -21.64 0.64
C GLY A 39 0.00 -20.44 -0.30
N SER A 40 -0.43 -19.28 0.17
CA SER A 40 -0.40 -18.02 -0.59
C SER A 40 0.48 -16.96 0.09
N TYR A 41 1.20 -16.18 -0.71
CA TYR A 41 1.88 -14.96 -0.27
C TYR A 41 1.01 -13.71 -0.40
N GLU A 42 -0.19 -13.85 -0.94
CA GLU A 42 -1.16 -12.75 -1.03
C GLU A 42 -1.79 -12.50 0.34
N VAL A 43 -1.73 -11.24 0.79
CA VAL A 43 -2.47 -10.75 1.94
C VAL A 43 -3.63 -9.92 1.43
N LYS A 44 -4.86 -10.43 1.54
CA LYS A 44 -6.05 -9.64 1.19
C LYS A 44 -6.31 -8.61 2.27
N VAL A 45 -6.49 -7.35 1.87
CA VAL A 45 -6.80 -6.26 2.80
C VAL A 45 -8.13 -5.64 2.41
N ARG A 46 -9.10 -5.70 3.32
CA ARG A 46 -10.41 -5.06 3.16
C ARG A 46 -10.51 -3.86 4.08
N HIS A 47 -10.98 -2.73 3.55
CA HIS A 47 -11.30 -1.54 4.31
C HIS A 47 -12.82 -1.35 4.31
N GLU A 48 -13.41 -1.24 5.49
CA GLU A 48 -14.81 -0.86 5.69
C GLU A 48 -14.79 0.50 6.38
N ILE A 49 -15.46 1.47 5.78
CA ILE A 49 -15.41 2.85 6.23
C ILE A 49 -16.86 3.30 6.48
N ALA A 50 -17.15 3.67 7.72
CA ALA A 50 -18.44 4.22 8.12
C ALA A 50 -18.25 5.68 8.55
N ASN A 51 -19.17 6.53 8.14
CA ASN A 51 -19.24 7.90 8.63
C ASN A 51 -20.07 7.93 9.90
N VAL A 52 -19.42 8.18 11.02
CA VAL A 52 -20.05 8.28 12.35
C VAL A 52 -20.26 9.74 12.79
N SER A 53 -20.10 10.69 11.87
CA SER A 53 -20.36 12.12 12.09
C SER A 53 -21.79 12.51 11.66
N GLY A 54 -22.16 13.74 11.91
CA GLY A 54 -23.46 14.29 11.51
C GLY A 54 -23.51 14.92 10.10
N ALA A 55 -22.42 14.87 9.33
CA ALA A 55 -22.35 15.49 8.00
C ALA A 55 -21.65 14.55 7.00
N PRO A 56 -21.94 14.64 5.68
CA PRO A 56 -21.23 13.85 4.67
C PRO A 56 -19.72 14.09 4.69
N LEU A 57 -18.93 13.03 4.53
CA LEU A 57 -17.47 13.07 4.47
C LEU A 57 -16.96 12.46 3.18
N SER A 58 -15.91 13.06 2.58
CA SER A 58 -15.26 12.57 1.36
C SER A 58 -13.81 12.16 1.69
N PRO A 59 -13.58 10.97 2.23
CA PRO A 59 -12.26 10.52 2.60
C PRO A 59 -11.42 10.12 1.39
N THR A 60 -10.11 10.11 1.59
CA THR A 60 -9.16 9.54 0.63
C THR A 60 -8.49 8.33 1.27
N LEU A 61 -8.59 7.17 0.65
CA LEU A 61 -7.81 6.01 0.99
C LEU A 61 -6.38 6.21 0.49
N TYR A 62 -5.38 5.95 1.34
CA TYR A 62 -4.01 5.85 0.89
C TYR A 62 -3.41 4.50 1.30
N LEU A 63 -2.65 3.93 0.39
CA LEU A 63 -1.91 2.69 0.53
C LEU A 63 -0.45 3.02 0.30
N GLN A 64 0.44 2.70 1.23
CA GLN A 64 1.86 2.99 1.04
C GLN A 64 2.75 1.88 1.56
N LEU A 65 3.94 1.81 0.97
CA LEU A 65 5.08 1.06 1.44
C LEU A 65 6.16 2.05 1.83
N ALA A 66 6.87 1.76 2.90
CA ALA A 66 7.96 2.60 3.39
C ALA A 66 9.21 1.75 3.60
N ARG A 67 10.38 2.30 3.21
CA ARG A 67 11.67 1.66 3.37
C ARG A 67 12.81 2.71 3.37
N ASP A 68 13.93 2.35 3.98
CA ASP A 68 15.22 3.01 3.79
C ASP A 68 15.82 2.71 2.40
N SER A 69 16.87 3.42 2.03
CA SER A 69 17.60 3.21 0.77
C SER A 69 18.73 2.20 0.88
N ALA A 70 18.90 1.55 2.04
CA ALA A 70 20.01 0.64 2.29
C ALA A 70 20.00 -0.56 1.32
N GLU A 71 21.17 -0.85 0.75
CA GLU A 71 21.36 -2.06 -0.03
C GLU A 71 21.27 -3.30 0.88
N PRO A 72 20.67 -4.41 0.38
CA PRO A 72 20.66 -5.66 1.13
C PRO A 72 22.09 -6.13 1.47
N ALA A 73 22.29 -6.67 2.65
CA ALA A 73 23.60 -7.10 3.14
C ALA A 73 24.27 -8.18 2.25
N ASP A 74 23.46 -8.92 1.50
CA ASP A 74 23.87 -9.98 0.58
C ASP A 74 23.96 -9.51 -0.90
N SER A 75 23.89 -8.20 -1.14
CA SER A 75 24.03 -7.66 -2.50
C SER A 75 25.43 -7.96 -3.04
N SER A 76 25.49 -8.65 -4.19
CA SER A 76 26.75 -8.96 -4.86
C SER A 76 27.25 -7.75 -5.64
N LYS A 77 28.54 -7.43 -5.47
CA LYS A 77 29.21 -6.40 -6.30
C LYS A 77 29.30 -6.77 -7.78
N PHE A 78 29.11 -8.05 -8.12
CA PHE A 78 29.22 -8.55 -9.50
C PHE A 78 27.86 -8.59 -10.23
N TYR A 79 26.75 -8.61 -9.49
CA TYR A 79 25.41 -8.65 -10.05
C TYR A 79 24.55 -7.58 -9.37
N SER A 80 24.40 -6.46 -10.04
CA SER A 80 23.50 -5.39 -9.55
C SER A 80 22.06 -5.79 -9.83
N THR A 81 21.32 -6.17 -8.79
CA THR A 81 19.86 -6.30 -8.85
C THR A 81 19.22 -5.01 -8.38
N TYR A 82 18.14 -4.64 -9.04
CA TYR A 82 17.41 -3.44 -8.64
C TYR A 82 16.80 -3.62 -7.27
N THR A 83 17.06 -2.64 -6.39
CA THR A 83 16.41 -2.50 -5.09
C THR A 83 15.77 -1.12 -5.05
N GLY A 84 14.44 -1.06 -4.97
CA GLY A 84 13.76 0.24 -4.96
C GLY A 84 12.27 0.19 -5.27
N PRO A 85 11.65 1.37 -5.26
CA PRO A 85 10.24 1.54 -5.58
C PRO A 85 9.95 1.32 -7.06
N VAL A 86 8.77 0.77 -7.30
CA VAL A 86 8.23 0.58 -8.65
C VAL A 86 6.81 1.10 -8.69
N VAL A 87 6.46 1.74 -9.79
CA VAL A 87 5.10 2.10 -10.17
C VAL A 87 4.77 1.38 -11.47
N TYR A 88 3.58 0.82 -11.56
CA TYR A 88 3.07 0.20 -12.78
C TYR A 88 1.70 0.77 -13.13
N SER A 89 1.49 1.03 -14.39
CA SER A 89 0.17 1.26 -15.00
C SER A 89 0.09 0.53 -16.34
N ASP A 90 -1.10 0.27 -16.85
CA ASP A 90 -1.25 -0.39 -18.14
C ASP A 90 -0.75 0.47 -19.30
N ALA A 91 -0.78 1.78 -19.16
CA ALA A 91 -0.27 2.72 -20.17
C ALA A 91 1.26 2.78 -20.19
N ASP A 92 1.89 2.99 -19.04
CA ASP A 92 3.34 3.27 -18.95
C ASP A 92 4.17 2.06 -18.52
N LYS A 93 3.50 0.93 -18.22
CA LYS A 93 4.12 -0.33 -17.83
C LYS A 93 4.97 -0.19 -16.55
N PHE A 94 6.01 -0.96 -16.44
CA PHE A 94 6.85 -1.11 -15.26
C PHE A 94 7.89 0.01 -15.18
N GLN A 95 7.79 0.88 -14.18
CA GLN A 95 8.65 2.04 -13.98
C GLN A 95 9.43 1.91 -12.68
N LYS A 96 10.75 1.76 -12.78
CA LYS A 96 11.68 1.82 -11.66
C LYS A 96 11.88 3.28 -11.24
N VAL A 97 11.90 3.54 -9.94
CA VAL A 97 12.09 4.89 -9.41
C VAL A 97 13.29 4.91 -8.46
N ASP A 98 14.30 5.70 -8.78
CA ASP A 98 15.53 5.76 -7.99
C ASP A 98 15.34 6.54 -6.70
N TRP A 99 15.93 6.06 -5.61
CA TRP A 99 15.93 6.71 -4.30
C TRP A 99 16.45 8.15 -4.36
N SER A 100 17.52 8.38 -5.15
CA SER A 100 18.09 9.72 -5.32
C SER A 100 17.13 10.70 -5.99
N SER A 101 16.37 10.23 -6.99
CA SER A 101 15.35 11.03 -7.67
C SER A 101 14.20 11.41 -6.74
N ILE A 102 13.78 10.47 -5.87
CA ILE A 102 12.78 10.74 -4.84
C ILE A 102 13.32 11.77 -3.85
N GLY A 103 14.57 11.60 -3.39
CA GLY A 103 15.21 12.52 -2.44
C GLY A 103 15.34 13.95 -2.97
N LYS A 104 15.51 14.12 -4.27
CA LYS A 104 15.58 15.41 -4.96
C LYS A 104 14.21 15.97 -5.36
N GLY A 105 13.14 15.22 -5.17
CA GLY A 105 11.78 15.63 -5.55
C GLY A 105 11.53 15.64 -7.07
N ASN A 106 12.36 14.98 -7.88
CA ASN A 106 12.25 14.95 -9.34
C ASN A 106 11.98 13.55 -9.91
N ALA A 107 11.48 12.64 -9.09
CA ALA A 107 11.13 11.29 -9.50
C ALA A 107 10.07 11.28 -10.61
N SER A 108 10.40 10.60 -11.71
CA SER A 108 9.52 10.44 -12.87
C SER A 108 8.84 9.08 -12.79
N HIS A 109 7.53 9.08 -12.82
CA HIS A 109 6.65 7.90 -12.91
C HIS A 109 5.23 8.36 -13.24
N THR A 110 4.36 7.43 -13.64
CA THR A 110 2.92 7.68 -13.77
C THR A 110 2.39 8.37 -12.52
N LYS A 111 1.69 9.47 -12.69
CA LYS A 111 1.10 10.24 -11.57
C LYS A 111 -0.34 9.85 -11.29
N THR A 112 -1.10 9.49 -12.32
CA THR A 112 -2.51 9.12 -12.22
C THR A 112 -2.87 8.02 -13.21
N ALA A 113 -3.64 7.04 -12.77
CA ALA A 113 -4.26 6.02 -13.63
C ALA A 113 -5.48 5.41 -12.93
N ASN A 114 -6.34 4.71 -13.67
CA ASN A 114 -7.48 3.97 -13.10
C ASN A 114 -7.11 2.53 -12.69
N ASP A 115 -5.96 2.08 -13.15
CA ASP A 115 -5.36 0.76 -12.90
C ASP A 115 -4.03 0.87 -12.18
N GLY A 116 -3.27 -0.22 -12.17
CA GLY A 116 -1.88 -0.23 -11.74
C GLY A 116 -1.67 -0.51 -10.26
N TRP A 117 -0.40 -0.58 -9.89
CA TRP A 117 0.07 -0.97 -8.57
C TRP A 117 1.40 -0.30 -8.23
N VAL A 118 1.76 -0.31 -6.97
CA VAL A 118 3.06 0.13 -6.47
C VAL A 118 3.74 -0.98 -5.69
N ALA A 119 5.06 -1.02 -5.76
CA ALA A 119 5.84 -2.02 -5.04
C ALA A 119 7.17 -1.45 -4.55
N ILE A 120 7.77 -2.15 -3.58
CA ILE A 120 9.20 -2.10 -3.29
C ILE A 120 9.78 -3.48 -3.62
N ILE A 121 10.76 -3.49 -4.50
CA ILE A 121 11.50 -4.69 -4.91
C ILE A 121 12.83 -4.73 -4.19
N GLN A 122 13.22 -5.91 -3.73
CA GLN A 122 14.49 -6.17 -3.08
C GLN A 122 14.97 -7.56 -3.47
N HIS A 123 15.85 -7.63 -4.45
CA HIS A 123 16.45 -8.87 -4.94
C HIS A 123 15.38 -9.95 -5.22
N TYR A 124 15.20 -10.93 -4.35
CA TYR A 124 14.21 -12.01 -4.47
C TYR A 124 12.85 -11.67 -3.87
N PHE A 125 12.69 -10.52 -3.21
CA PHE A 125 11.50 -10.16 -2.47
C PHE A 125 10.78 -8.99 -3.12
N LEU A 126 9.46 -9.04 -3.05
CA LEU A 126 8.56 -8.00 -3.50
C LEU A 126 7.48 -7.77 -2.42
N SER A 127 7.30 -6.51 -2.05
CA SER A 127 6.09 -6.07 -1.34
C SER A 127 5.33 -5.13 -2.24
N ALA A 128 4.04 -5.38 -2.47
CA ALA A 128 3.23 -4.59 -3.38
C ALA A 128 1.84 -4.29 -2.83
N TRP A 129 1.31 -3.13 -3.18
CA TRP A 129 -0.10 -2.82 -3.13
C TRP A 129 -0.69 -2.94 -4.53
N VAL A 130 -1.58 -3.91 -4.70
CA VAL A 130 -2.26 -4.21 -5.96
C VAL A 130 -3.77 -4.01 -5.76
N PRO A 131 -4.25 -2.74 -5.75
CA PRO A 131 -5.67 -2.48 -5.62
C PRO A 131 -6.41 -2.86 -6.91
N ARG A 132 -7.68 -3.25 -6.77
CA ARG A 132 -8.53 -3.52 -7.94
C ARG A 132 -8.63 -2.26 -8.82
N PRO A 133 -8.83 -2.41 -10.14
CA PRO A 133 -9.16 -1.28 -11.01
C PRO A 133 -10.34 -0.49 -10.45
N ALA A 134 -10.33 0.82 -10.65
CA ALA A 134 -11.36 1.72 -10.15
C ALA A 134 -11.89 2.60 -11.28
N ASP A 135 -13.15 3.04 -11.15
CA ASP A 135 -13.78 3.96 -12.11
C ASP A 135 -13.16 5.36 -12.03
N ALA A 136 -12.71 5.77 -10.84
CA ALA A 136 -12.04 7.04 -10.63
C ALA A 136 -10.51 6.87 -10.64
N PRO A 137 -9.76 7.83 -11.21
CA PRO A 137 -8.32 7.78 -11.23
C PRO A 137 -7.75 7.86 -9.80
N ARG A 138 -6.67 7.14 -9.60
CA ARG A 138 -5.85 7.16 -8.38
C ARG A 138 -4.54 7.90 -8.63
N GLU A 139 -4.03 8.56 -7.60
CA GLU A 139 -2.73 9.22 -7.64
C GLU A 139 -1.64 8.26 -7.17
N PHE A 140 -0.58 8.11 -7.95
CA PHE A 140 0.65 7.44 -7.55
C PHE A 140 1.66 8.47 -7.05
N TYR A 141 2.28 8.21 -5.92
CA TYR A 141 3.24 9.13 -5.35
C TYR A 141 4.48 8.42 -4.79
N THR A 142 5.58 9.15 -4.80
CA THR A 142 6.80 8.80 -4.09
C THR A 142 7.23 9.98 -3.24
N ARG A 143 7.76 9.73 -2.06
CA ARG A 143 8.15 10.79 -1.14
C ARG A 143 9.30 10.34 -0.23
N LYS A 144 10.24 11.24 0.02
CA LYS A 144 11.16 11.15 1.14
C LYS A 144 10.47 11.71 2.38
N VAL A 145 10.38 10.92 3.44
CA VAL A 145 9.63 11.27 4.66
C VAL A 145 10.54 11.52 5.86
N ASP A 146 11.79 11.02 5.81
CA ASP A 146 12.82 11.24 6.83
C ASP A 146 14.21 11.21 6.21
N ALA A 147 15.27 11.32 7.00
CA ALA A 147 16.68 11.39 6.58
C ALA A 147 17.03 10.28 5.57
N ASP A 148 16.63 9.04 5.82
CA ASP A 148 16.76 7.88 4.92
C ASP A 148 15.50 7.01 4.96
N LEU A 149 14.32 7.63 4.89
CA LEU A 149 13.05 6.90 4.80
C LEU A 149 12.24 7.42 3.61
N TYR A 150 11.89 6.51 2.73
CA TYR A 150 11.18 6.79 1.49
C TYR A 150 9.87 6.02 1.44
N THR A 151 8.88 6.58 0.76
CA THR A 151 7.59 5.94 0.54
C THR A 151 7.24 5.91 -0.93
N VAL A 152 6.55 4.85 -1.33
CA VAL A 152 5.80 4.77 -2.59
C VAL A 152 4.36 4.39 -2.24
N GLY A 153 3.40 5.00 -2.89
CA GLY A 153 2.01 4.75 -2.52
C GLY A 153 1.00 5.20 -3.56
N ILE A 154 -0.24 4.89 -3.21
CA ILE A 154 -1.44 5.20 -3.98
C ILE A 154 -2.39 5.97 -3.08
N LYS A 155 -2.96 7.06 -3.60
CA LYS A 155 -4.10 7.75 -3.01
C LYS A 155 -5.32 7.56 -3.90
N GLN A 156 -6.43 7.19 -3.32
CA GLN A 156 -7.69 7.01 -4.01
C GLN A 156 -8.79 7.79 -3.29
N PRO A 157 -9.30 8.87 -3.90
CA PRO A 157 -10.50 9.54 -3.41
C PRO A 157 -11.67 8.55 -3.39
N LEU A 158 -12.44 8.57 -2.32
CA LEU A 158 -13.66 7.76 -2.20
C LEU A 158 -14.88 8.66 -2.43
N ALA A 159 -15.99 8.05 -2.84
CA ALA A 159 -17.26 8.74 -2.91
C ALA A 159 -17.65 9.31 -1.53
N ALA A 160 -18.44 10.36 -1.52
CA ALA A 160 -18.96 10.92 -0.29
C ALA A 160 -19.77 9.87 0.47
N ILE A 161 -19.49 9.72 1.76
CA ILE A 161 -20.16 8.80 2.67
C ILE A 161 -21.14 9.61 3.52
N ALA A 162 -22.42 9.32 3.38
CA ALA A 162 -23.46 9.95 4.20
C ALA A 162 -23.31 9.52 5.68
N PRO A 163 -23.84 10.31 6.63
CA PRO A 163 -23.96 9.92 8.04
C PRO A 163 -24.81 8.65 8.22
N GLY A 164 -24.43 7.74 9.14
CA GLY A 164 -25.22 6.54 9.49
C GLY A 164 -24.51 5.23 9.38
#